data_b05ded90dd11332f14050588e73318d2
#
_entry.id   b05ded90dd11332f14050588e73318d2
#
_cell.length_a   1.000
_cell.length_b   1.000
_cell.length_c   1.000
_cell.angle_alpha   90.00
_cell.angle_beta   90.00
_cell.angle_gamma   90.00
#
_symmetry.space_group_name_H-M   'P 1'
#
loop_
_entity.id
_entity.type
_entity.pdbx_description
1 polymer ?
#
loop_
_entity_poly.entity_id
_entity_poly.type
_entity_poly.pdbx_seq_one_letter_code
_entity_poly.pdbx_strand_id
1 'polypeptide(L)'
;DIWKKTVLKKLSESGAEIIIAINASPFTISKHDERNDIALSRVKETKLPIVYLNRTGGQDELIFDGSSFSLNYDGKKFSSLEEFKEDISIINFNKNNGKWIGYGNLKENSSQSERLYKALVLGLRDYVKNNKFSGVVLGLSGGVDSALVAALATDAFGSKFVQAIMLPSPYTGEESLKDARDAANLLNIKYSNLKISAVSYTHLTLPTRTVVW
;
A
#
# COMPACT_ATOMS: atom_id res chain seq x y z
N ASP A 1 -12.44 -16.54 10.84
CA ASP A 1 -13.02 -15.83 9.68
C ASP A 1 -14.19 -14.95 10.16
N ILE A 2 -13.99 -13.64 10.24
CA ILE A 2 -15.02 -12.68 10.67
C ILE A 2 -16.04 -12.36 9.56
N TRP A 3 -15.73 -12.69 8.30
CA TRP A 3 -16.58 -12.40 7.14
C TRP A 3 -17.87 -13.23 7.17
N LYS A 4 -17.82 -14.43 7.76
CA LYS A 4 -18.98 -15.32 7.90
C LYS A 4 -19.57 -15.24 9.30
N LYS A 5 -20.84 -14.85 9.41
CA LYS A 5 -21.58 -14.72 10.68
C LYS A 5 -21.55 -16.02 11.50
N THR A 6 -21.73 -17.15 10.84
CA THR A 6 -21.86 -18.45 11.49
C THR A 6 -20.62 -18.87 12.28
N VAL A 7 -19.42 -18.40 11.90
CA VAL A 7 -18.17 -18.81 12.57
C VAL A 7 -18.11 -18.22 13.98
N LEU A 8 -18.30 -16.91 14.12
CA LEU A 8 -18.21 -16.25 15.41
C LEU A 8 -19.36 -16.64 16.35
N LYS A 9 -20.55 -16.85 15.78
CA LYS A 9 -21.69 -17.34 16.54
C LYS A 9 -21.38 -18.71 17.19
N LYS A 10 -20.86 -19.67 16.42
CA LYS A 10 -20.45 -20.98 16.92
C LYS A 10 -19.35 -20.87 17.98
N LEU A 11 -18.35 -20.01 17.79
CA LEU A 11 -17.29 -19.78 18.78
C LEU A 11 -17.89 -19.25 20.11
N SER A 12 -18.78 -18.27 20.03
CA SER A 12 -19.48 -17.74 21.21
C SER A 12 -20.30 -18.82 21.93
N GLU A 13 -21.08 -19.62 21.20
CA GLU A 13 -21.86 -20.73 21.71
C GLU A 13 -20.97 -21.82 22.35
N SER A 14 -19.73 -21.97 21.88
CA SER A 14 -18.74 -22.90 22.43
C SER A 14 -17.95 -22.32 23.60
N GLY A 15 -18.32 -21.16 24.14
CA GLY A 15 -17.72 -20.57 25.33
C GLY A 15 -16.50 -19.68 25.08
N ALA A 16 -16.26 -19.22 23.87
CA ALA A 16 -15.22 -18.22 23.63
C ALA A 16 -15.54 -16.92 24.37
N GLU A 17 -14.56 -16.34 25.04
CA GLU A 17 -14.69 -15.08 25.78
C GLU A 17 -14.05 -13.89 25.07
N ILE A 18 -13.07 -14.13 24.20
CA ILE A 18 -12.37 -13.14 23.35
C ILE A 18 -12.16 -13.78 21.98
N ILE A 19 -12.36 -13.02 20.92
CA ILE A 19 -12.12 -13.47 19.54
C ILE A 19 -10.79 -12.87 19.04
N ILE A 20 -9.90 -13.73 18.57
CA ILE A 20 -8.68 -13.32 17.87
C ILE A 20 -8.80 -13.75 16.41
N ALA A 21 -8.81 -12.79 15.49
CA ALA A 21 -8.95 -13.01 14.06
C ALA A 21 -7.66 -12.64 13.35
N ILE A 22 -6.91 -13.64 12.87
CA ILE A 22 -5.67 -13.47 12.12
C ILE A 22 -6.00 -13.52 10.64
N ASN A 23 -5.63 -12.47 9.89
CA ASN A 23 -6.02 -12.27 8.50
C ASN A 23 -4.85 -11.85 7.62
N ALA A 24 -4.99 -12.14 6.33
CA ALA A 24 -4.24 -11.56 5.24
C ALA A 24 -5.25 -10.94 4.25
N SER A 25 -5.92 -9.88 4.69
CA SER A 25 -6.90 -9.17 3.88
C SER A 25 -6.21 -8.08 3.07
N PRO A 26 -6.20 -8.16 1.72
CA PRO A 26 -5.50 -7.21 0.90
C PRO A 26 -6.13 -5.82 0.96
N PHE A 27 -5.30 -4.82 0.72
CA PHE A 27 -5.70 -3.42 0.66
C PHE A 27 -6.55 -3.15 -0.59
N THR A 28 -7.63 -2.44 -0.39
CA THR A 28 -8.34 -1.64 -1.39
C THR A 28 -8.77 -0.34 -0.74
N ILE A 29 -9.15 0.66 -1.53
CA ILE A 29 -9.49 2.00 -1.03
C ILE A 29 -10.55 1.97 0.08
N SER A 30 -11.57 1.11 -0.05
CA SER A 30 -12.68 0.98 0.90
C SER A 30 -12.49 -0.11 1.98
N LYS A 31 -11.44 -0.93 1.87
CA LYS A 31 -11.32 -2.16 2.67
C LYS A 31 -11.11 -1.90 4.15
N HIS A 32 -10.48 -0.78 4.50
CA HIS A 32 -10.30 -0.40 5.89
C HIS A 32 -11.64 -0.21 6.62
N ASP A 33 -12.56 0.53 6.00
CA ASP A 33 -13.88 0.81 6.60
C ASP A 33 -14.74 -0.45 6.61
N GLU A 34 -14.73 -1.23 5.52
CA GLU A 34 -15.42 -2.51 5.43
C GLU A 34 -15.01 -3.50 6.55
N ARG A 35 -13.71 -3.59 6.86
CA ARG A 35 -13.20 -4.45 7.96
C ARG A 35 -13.71 -3.98 9.32
N ASN A 36 -13.68 -2.66 9.57
CA ASN A 36 -14.18 -2.08 10.80
C ASN A 36 -15.69 -2.35 10.97
N ASP A 37 -16.49 -2.13 9.92
CA ASP A 37 -17.94 -2.34 9.95
C ASP A 37 -18.30 -3.81 10.18
N ILE A 38 -17.61 -4.72 9.53
CA ILE A 38 -17.82 -6.16 9.73
C ILE A 38 -17.43 -6.56 11.15
N ALA A 39 -16.27 -6.14 11.65
CA ALA A 39 -15.85 -6.47 13.01
C ALA A 39 -16.85 -5.91 14.04
N LEU A 40 -17.29 -4.67 13.87
CA LEU A 40 -18.30 -4.03 14.72
C LEU A 40 -19.64 -4.81 14.69
N SER A 41 -20.07 -5.26 13.50
CA SER A 41 -21.27 -6.10 13.37
C SER A 41 -21.13 -7.41 14.17
N ARG A 42 -19.95 -8.04 14.10
CA ARG A 42 -19.67 -9.28 14.85
C ARG A 42 -19.65 -9.06 16.36
N VAL A 43 -19.06 -7.94 16.83
CA VAL A 43 -19.14 -7.56 18.26
C VAL A 43 -20.58 -7.37 18.70
N LYS A 44 -21.41 -6.68 17.90
CA LYS A 44 -22.84 -6.48 18.22
C LYS A 44 -23.61 -7.79 18.34
N GLU A 45 -23.29 -8.77 17.49
CA GLU A 45 -23.93 -10.09 17.46
C GLU A 45 -23.50 -10.98 18.64
N THR A 46 -22.20 -11.02 18.94
CA THR A 46 -21.64 -11.96 19.93
C THR A 46 -21.45 -11.37 21.32
N LYS A 47 -21.38 -10.05 21.42
CA LYS A 47 -21.01 -9.31 22.64
C LYS A 47 -19.63 -9.69 23.19
N LEU A 48 -18.74 -10.15 22.30
CA LEU A 48 -17.36 -10.50 22.65
C LEU A 48 -16.39 -9.45 22.11
N PRO A 49 -15.29 -9.15 22.83
CA PRO A 49 -14.19 -8.36 22.28
C PRO A 49 -13.54 -9.07 21.10
N ILE A 50 -13.10 -8.28 20.11
CA ILE A 50 -12.40 -8.77 18.92
C ILE A 50 -11.02 -8.12 18.82
N VAL A 51 -9.99 -8.95 18.64
CA VAL A 51 -8.65 -8.54 18.19
C VAL A 51 -8.53 -8.93 16.72
N TYR A 52 -8.52 -7.94 15.86
CA TYR A 52 -8.34 -8.13 14.41
C TYR A 52 -6.89 -7.87 14.05
N LEU A 53 -6.15 -8.91 13.71
CA LEU A 53 -4.79 -8.82 13.24
C LEU A 53 -4.75 -8.99 11.73
N ASN A 54 -4.12 -8.08 11.02
CA ASN A 54 -3.95 -8.17 9.58
C ASN A 54 -2.46 -8.12 9.20
N ARG A 55 -2.12 -8.85 8.15
CA ARG A 55 -0.78 -8.84 7.55
C ARG A 55 -0.42 -7.44 7.03
N THR A 56 0.86 -7.10 7.05
CA THR A 56 1.41 -5.94 6.32
C THR A 56 2.46 -6.40 5.30
N GLY A 57 2.67 -5.61 4.25
CA GLY A 57 3.67 -5.86 3.21
C GLY A 57 3.08 -6.06 1.81
N GLY A 58 3.97 -6.09 0.81
CA GLY A 58 3.64 -6.39 -0.59
C GLY A 58 3.99 -7.83 -0.96
N GLN A 59 3.15 -8.46 -1.77
CA GLN A 59 3.40 -9.78 -2.36
C GLN A 59 2.76 -9.84 -3.74
N ASP A 60 3.59 -9.97 -4.76
CA ASP A 60 3.17 -9.90 -6.16
C ASP A 60 2.35 -8.61 -6.42
N GLU A 61 1.14 -8.72 -6.95
CA GLU A 61 0.21 -7.59 -7.13
C GLU A 61 -0.63 -7.22 -5.90
N LEU A 62 -0.47 -7.93 -4.78
CA LEU A 62 -1.23 -7.69 -3.55
C LEU A 62 -0.44 -6.82 -2.57
N ILE A 63 -1.14 -5.87 -1.97
CA ILE A 63 -0.63 -5.03 -0.89
C ILE A 63 -1.48 -5.29 0.35
N PHE A 64 -0.83 -5.44 1.49
CA PHE A 64 -1.47 -5.61 2.79
C PHE A 64 -1.11 -4.42 3.68
N ASP A 65 -2.11 -3.71 4.12
CA ASP A 65 -1.97 -2.45 4.85
C ASP A 65 -1.74 -2.62 6.37
N GLY A 66 -1.77 -3.86 6.88
CA GLY A 66 -1.80 -4.05 8.31
C GLY A 66 -3.09 -3.48 8.89
N SER A 67 -3.05 -2.27 9.44
CA SER A 67 -4.22 -1.59 10.02
C SER A 67 -4.96 -2.47 11.02
N SER A 68 -4.22 -3.23 11.81
CA SER A 68 -4.78 -4.10 12.84
C SER A 68 -5.44 -3.28 13.94
N PHE A 69 -6.51 -3.80 14.51
CA PHE A 69 -7.27 -3.08 15.54
C PHE A 69 -7.98 -4.03 16.52
N SER A 70 -8.44 -3.46 17.62
CA SER A 70 -9.20 -4.22 18.63
C SER A 70 -10.42 -3.46 19.08
N LEU A 71 -11.53 -4.20 19.24
CA LEU A 71 -12.82 -3.69 19.69
C LEU A 71 -13.23 -4.36 20.99
N ASN A 72 -13.76 -3.57 21.93
CA ASN A 72 -14.41 -4.07 23.13
C ASN A 72 -15.80 -4.63 22.82
N TYR A 73 -16.40 -5.35 23.77
CA TYR A 73 -17.74 -5.95 23.68
C TYR A 73 -18.87 -4.94 23.38
N ASP A 74 -18.64 -3.65 23.64
CA ASP A 74 -19.55 -2.54 23.33
C ASP A 74 -19.31 -1.93 21.93
N GLY A 75 -18.30 -2.42 21.23
CA GLY A 75 -17.89 -1.95 19.90
C GLY A 75 -16.91 -0.77 19.91
N LYS A 76 -16.51 -0.29 21.10
CA LYS A 76 -15.51 0.78 21.19
C LYS A 76 -14.13 0.26 20.83
N LYS A 77 -13.47 0.93 19.90
CA LYS A 77 -12.07 0.64 19.54
C LYS A 77 -11.16 1.07 20.70
N PHE A 78 -10.27 0.18 21.12
CA PHE A 78 -9.35 0.44 22.24
C PHE A 78 -7.88 0.29 21.85
N SER A 79 -7.59 -0.31 20.71
CA SER A 79 -6.23 -0.41 20.19
C SER A 79 -6.22 -0.39 18.66
N SER A 80 -5.20 0.20 18.07
CA SER A 80 -4.89 0.10 16.65
C SER A 80 -3.37 0.15 16.44
N LEU A 81 -2.89 -0.49 15.37
CA LEU A 81 -1.51 -0.52 14.94
C LEU A 81 -1.28 0.42 13.75
N GLU A 82 -0.01 0.71 13.48
CA GLU A 82 0.41 1.51 12.33
C GLU A 82 -0.09 0.93 11.00
N GLU A 83 -0.44 1.82 10.08
CA GLU A 83 -0.80 1.45 8.71
C GLU A 83 0.47 1.31 7.85
N PHE A 84 0.53 0.29 6.98
CA PHE A 84 1.62 0.05 6.01
C PHE A 84 3.00 -0.14 6.63
N LYS A 85 3.06 -0.52 7.91
CA LYS A 85 4.30 -0.71 8.65
C LYS A 85 4.16 -1.90 9.59
N GLU A 86 5.26 -2.62 9.80
CA GLU A 86 5.34 -3.61 10.88
C GLU A 86 5.30 -2.90 12.24
N ASP A 87 4.41 -3.34 13.11
CA ASP A 87 4.22 -2.76 14.42
C ASP A 87 3.86 -3.83 15.45
N ILE A 88 4.22 -3.60 16.70
CA ILE A 88 3.92 -4.47 17.83
C ILE A 88 3.28 -3.62 18.94
N SER A 89 2.13 -4.07 19.42
CA SER A 89 1.45 -3.42 20.54
C SER A 89 1.08 -4.45 21.59
N ILE A 90 1.24 -4.07 22.85
CA ILE A 90 0.76 -4.85 24.00
C ILE A 90 -0.62 -4.33 24.35
N ILE A 91 -1.59 -5.24 24.38
CA ILE A 91 -2.95 -4.97 24.84
C ILE A 91 -3.22 -5.78 26.12
N ASN A 92 -3.93 -5.17 27.06
CA ASN A 92 -4.28 -5.80 28.33
C ASN A 92 -5.78 -6.02 28.39
N PHE A 93 -6.20 -7.15 28.97
CA PHE A 93 -7.60 -7.44 29.21
C PHE A 93 -7.85 -7.65 30.70
N ASN A 94 -8.86 -6.97 31.23
CA ASN A 94 -9.34 -7.15 32.58
C ASN A 94 -10.79 -7.64 32.56
N LYS A 95 -11.12 -8.61 33.42
CA LYS A 95 -12.48 -9.10 33.54
C LYS A 95 -13.24 -8.28 34.60
N ASN A 96 -14.32 -7.61 34.20
CA ASN A 96 -15.15 -6.81 35.06
C ASN A 96 -16.61 -7.22 34.85
N ASN A 97 -17.32 -7.59 35.95
CA ASN A 97 -18.70 -8.07 35.93
C ASN A 97 -18.93 -9.17 34.85
N GLY A 98 -18.00 -10.12 34.77
CA GLY A 98 -18.07 -11.25 33.83
C GLY A 98 -17.71 -10.91 32.38
N LYS A 99 -17.39 -9.66 32.05
CA LYS A 99 -17.01 -9.20 30.69
C LYS A 99 -15.55 -8.84 30.63
N TRP A 100 -14.89 -9.20 29.54
CA TRP A 100 -13.52 -8.76 29.23
C TRP A 100 -13.51 -7.37 28.64
N ILE A 101 -12.70 -6.50 29.23
CA ILE A 101 -12.48 -5.11 28.76
C ILE A 101 -11.02 -4.99 28.39
N GLY A 102 -10.76 -4.64 27.13
CA GLY A 102 -9.43 -4.41 26.59
C GLY A 102 -8.98 -2.97 26.75
N TYR A 103 -7.68 -2.81 26.93
CA TYR A 103 -6.97 -1.52 27.01
C TYR A 103 -5.73 -1.56 26.13
N GLY A 104 -5.47 -0.48 25.41
CA GLY A 104 -4.33 -0.35 24.51
C GLY A 104 -4.21 1.06 23.98
N ASN A 105 -3.33 1.24 23.01
CA ASN A 105 -3.07 2.52 22.39
C ASN A 105 -3.78 2.62 21.03
N LEU A 106 -4.31 3.79 20.72
CA LEU A 106 -4.88 4.12 19.43
C LEU A 106 -3.85 4.90 18.61
N LYS A 107 -3.72 4.53 17.35
CA LYS A 107 -2.97 5.29 16.34
C LYS A 107 -3.93 6.15 15.53
N GLU A 108 -3.44 7.28 15.04
CA GLU A 108 -4.21 8.12 14.13
C GLU A 108 -4.39 7.44 12.78
N ASN A 109 -5.57 7.61 12.20
CA ASN A 109 -5.87 7.10 10.88
C ASN A 109 -5.35 8.07 9.82
N SER A 110 -4.67 7.53 8.80
CA SER A 110 -4.28 8.30 7.62
C SER A 110 -5.50 8.72 6.80
N SER A 111 -5.39 9.82 6.07
CA SER A 111 -6.38 10.20 5.05
C SER A 111 -6.41 9.16 3.92
N GLN A 112 -7.49 9.15 3.12
CA GLN A 112 -7.61 8.22 2.00
C GLN A 112 -6.47 8.39 0.97
N SER A 113 -6.11 9.63 0.65
CA SER A 113 -5.00 9.91 -0.27
C SER A 113 -3.66 9.47 0.28
N GLU A 114 -3.44 9.68 1.58
CA GLU A 114 -2.23 9.23 2.26
C GLU A 114 -2.11 7.70 2.30
N ARG A 115 -3.21 6.99 2.56
CA ARG A 115 -3.25 5.53 2.48
C ARG A 115 -2.91 5.02 1.09
N LEU A 116 -3.47 5.65 0.05
CA LEU A 116 -3.16 5.27 -1.33
C LEU A 116 -1.68 5.48 -1.64
N TYR A 117 -1.12 6.62 -1.25
CA TYR A 117 0.30 6.91 -1.42
C TYR A 117 1.20 5.89 -0.69
N LYS A 118 0.91 5.63 0.58
CA LYS A 118 1.63 4.63 1.40
C LYS A 118 1.54 3.22 0.80
N ALA A 119 0.38 2.85 0.26
CA ALA A 119 0.18 1.56 -0.41
C ALA A 119 1.07 1.44 -1.65
N LEU A 120 1.15 2.46 -2.49
CA LEU A 120 1.98 2.48 -3.70
C LEU A 120 3.47 2.40 -3.33
N VAL A 121 3.92 3.17 -2.35
CA VAL A 121 5.31 3.14 -1.85
C VAL A 121 5.67 1.76 -1.29
N LEU A 122 4.79 1.17 -0.45
CA LEU A 122 5.00 -0.15 0.14
C LEU A 122 5.05 -1.23 -0.94
N GLY A 123 4.08 -1.25 -1.85
CA GLY A 123 4.00 -2.24 -2.93
C GLY A 123 5.24 -2.20 -3.83
N LEU A 124 5.65 -1.01 -4.27
CA LEU A 124 6.82 -0.82 -5.10
C LEU A 124 8.11 -1.26 -4.37
N ARG A 125 8.28 -0.84 -3.11
CA ARG A 125 9.42 -1.21 -2.30
C ARG A 125 9.57 -2.71 -2.12
N ASP A 126 8.48 -3.37 -1.74
CA ASP A 126 8.52 -4.79 -1.43
C ASP A 126 8.67 -5.63 -2.72
N TYR A 127 8.07 -5.21 -3.84
CA TYR A 127 8.27 -5.84 -5.14
C TYR A 127 9.74 -5.85 -5.56
N VAL A 128 10.39 -4.69 -5.53
CA VAL A 128 11.81 -4.56 -5.92
C VAL A 128 12.71 -5.34 -4.96
N LYS A 129 12.45 -5.25 -3.64
CA LYS A 129 13.22 -5.95 -2.61
C LYS A 129 13.10 -7.47 -2.73
N ASN A 130 11.87 -7.99 -2.89
CA ASN A 130 11.61 -9.43 -2.96
C ASN A 130 12.20 -10.04 -4.24
N ASN A 131 12.23 -9.29 -5.34
CA ASN A 131 12.86 -9.70 -6.59
C ASN A 131 14.37 -9.40 -6.64
N LYS A 132 14.96 -8.84 -5.57
CA LYS A 132 16.40 -8.57 -5.45
C LYS A 132 16.94 -7.62 -6.54
N PHE A 133 16.12 -6.70 -7.03
CA PHE A 133 16.58 -5.66 -7.95
C PHE A 133 17.44 -4.65 -7.21
N SER A 134 18.48 -4.15 -7.87
CA SER A 134 19.43 -3.18 -7.29
C SER A 134 18.93 -1.74 -7.27
N GLY A 135 17.81 -1.46 -7.92
CA GLY A 135 17.21 -0.13 -8.04
C GLY A 135 16.18 -0.08 -9.15
N VAL A 136 15.76 1.11 -9.48
CA VAL A 136 14.74 1.36 -10.52
C VAL A 136 15.20 2.40 -11.53
N VAL A 137 14.78 2.21 -12.77
CA VAL A 137 14.95 3.17 -13.86
C VAL A 137 13.58 3.56 -14.37
N LEU A 138 13.35 4.84 -14.59
CA LEU A 138 12.08 5.35 -15.10
C LEU A 138 12.27 6.42 -16.18
N GLY A 139 11.31 6.51 -17.09
CA GLY A 139 11.21 7.61 -18.04
C GLY A 139 10.67 8.86 -17.34
N LEU A 140 11.34 10.01 -17.48
CA LEU A 140 10.89 11.28 -16.90
C LEU A 140 10.63 12.25 -18.05
N SER A 141 9.34 12.48 -18.35
CA SER A 141 8.90 13.25 -19.52
C SER A 141 8.75 14.76 -19.27
N GLY A 142 8.84 15.20 -18.02
CA GLY A 142 8.47 16.56 -17.60
C GLY A 142 6.97 16.72 -17.26
N GLY A 143 6.14 15.68 -17.49
CA GLY A 143 4.74 15.66 -17.08
C GLY A 143 4.56 15.21 -15.64
N VAL A 144 3.43 15.60 -15.02
CA VAL A 144 3.10 15.34 -13.62
C VAL A 144 3.07 13.85 -13.28
N ASP A 145 2.59 12.98 -14.17
CA ASP A 145 2.49 11.55 -13.93
C ASP A 145 3.88 10.91 -13.73
N SER A 146 4.82 11.23 -14.62
CA SER A 146 6.20 10.73 -14.52
C SER A 146 6.93 11.30 -13.31
N ALA A 147 6.65 12.55 -12.93
CA ALA A 147 7.19 13.18 -11.74
C ALA A 147 6.65 12.50 -10.46
N LEU A 148 5.36 12.17 -10.42
CA LEU A 148 4.75 11.42 -9.31
C LEU A 148 5.37 10.02 -9.18
N VAL A 149 5.57 9.30 -10.29
CA VAL A 149 6.23 7.98 -10.27
C VAL A 149 7.66 8.11 -9.76
N ALA A 150 8.40 9.17 -10.15
CA ALA A 150 9.75 9.42 -9.64
C ALA A 150 9.76 9.70 -8.13
N ALA A 151 8.80 10.47 -7.63
CA ALA A 151 8.63 10.73 -6.19
C ALA A 151 8.34 9.45 -5.41
N LEU A 152 7.37 8.64 -5.86
CA LEU A 152 7.04 7.34 -5.26
C LEU A 152 8.26 6.41 -5.22
N ALA A 153 9.03 6.33 -6.31
CA ALA A 153 10.23 5.51 -6.37
C ALA A 153 11.31 6.03 -5.40
N THR A 154 11.45 7.34 -5.28
CA THR A 154 12.41 7.97 -4.37
C THR A 154 12.05 7.71 -2.91
N ASP A 155 10.78 7.79 -2.54
CA ASP A 155 10.31 7.49 -1.19
C ASP A 155 10.38 5.98 -0.87
N ALA A 156 10.22 5.12 -1.87
CA ALA A 156 10.32 3.68 -1.69
C ALA A 156 11.77 3.18 -1.47
N PHE A 157 12.76 3.76 -2.15
CA PHE A 157 14.13 3.24 -2.21
C PHE A 157 15.20 4.21 -1.75
N GLY A 158 14.92 5.50 -1.70
CA GLY A 158 15.91 6.56 -1.58
C GLY A 158 16.51 6.95 -2.94
N SER A 159 16.91 8.21 -3.06
CA SER A 159 17.35 8.83 -4.31
C SER A 159 18.51 8.12 -5.01
N LYS A 160 19.40 7.47 -4.25
CA LYS A 160 20.59 6.77 -4.77
C LYS A 160 20.25 5.54 -5.65
N PHE A 161 19.08 4.95 -5.46
CA PHE A 161 18.63 3.76 -6.16
C PHE A 161 17.64 4.04 -7.29
N VAL A 162 17.40 5.32 -7.58
CA VAL A 162 16.47 5.78 -8.64
C VAL A 162 17.25 6.50 -9.72
N GLN A 163 17.05 6.09 -10.97
CA GLN A 163 17.59 6.75 -12.13
C GLN A 163 16.46 7.18 -13.07
N ALA A 164 16.40 8.46 -13.38
CA ALA A 164 15.50 9.02 -14.38
C ALA A 164 16.19 9.18 -15.73
N ILE A 165 15.49 8.82 -16.79
CA ILE A 165 15.96 8.98 -18.16
C ILE A 165 14.94 9.80 -18.94
N MET A 166 15.38 10.93 -19.49
CA MET A 166 14.61 11.69 -20.48
C MET A 166 14.95 11.18 -21.87
N LEU A 167 13.92 10.91 -22.67
CA LEU A 167 14.02 10.38 -24.04
C LEU A 167 13.45 11.44 -25.02
N PRO A 168 14.18 12.54 -25.31
CA PRO A 168 13.65 13.60 -26.14
C PRO A 168 13.57 13.18 -27.61
N SER A 169 12.43 13.52 -28.21
CA SER A 169 12.22 13.49 -29.64
C SER A 169 12.49 14.91 -30.24
N PRO A 170 12.55 15.05 -31.56
CA PRO A 170 12.66 16.38 -32.23
C PRO A 170 11.47 17.31 -31.88
N TYR A 171 10.37 16.77 -31.40
CA TYR A 171 9.14 17.51 -31.05
C TYR A 171 9.00 17.80 -29.55
N THR A 172 9.97 17.39 -28.75
CA THR A 172 9.94 17.61 -27.29
C THR A 172 10.23 19.08 -26.99
N GLY A 173 9.29 19.76 -26.34
CA GLY A 173 9.44 21.18 -25.99
C GLY A 173 10.55 21.40 -24.95
N GLU A 174 11.17 22.59 -24.99
CA GLU A 174 12.21 22.96 -24.00
C GLU A 174 11.68 23.01 -22.56
N GLU A 175 10.41 23.38 -22.38
CA GLU A 175 9.75 23.39 -21.08
C GLU A 175 9.73 21.98 -20.46
N SER A 176 9.33 20.95 -21.23
CA SER A 176 9.34 19.57 -20.74
C SER A 176 10.74 19.08 -20.36
N LEU A 177 11.77 19.50 -21.12
CA LEU A 177 13.17 19.16 -20.80
C LEU A 177 13.62 19.83 -19.50
N LYS A 178 13.20 21.08 -19.29
CA LYS A 178 13.48 21.83 -18.07
C LYS A 178 12.77 21.21 -16.88
N ASP A 179 11.46 20.95 -16.99
CA ASP A 179 10.65 20.40 -15.91
C ASP A 179 11.13 19.01 -15.48
N ALA A 180 11.52 18.15 -16.44
CA ALA A 180 12.10 16.85 -16.12
C ALA A 180 13.41 16.97 -15.32
N ARG A 181 14.28 17.92 -15.73
CA ARG A 181 15.53 18.17 -15.02
C ARG A 181 15.29 18.73 -13.62
N ASP A 182 14.38 19.69 -13.51
CA ASP A 182 14.06 20.34 -12.24
C ASP A 182 13.43 19.33 -11.26
N ALA A 183 12.51 18.47 -11.72
CA ALA A 183 11.95 17.38 -10.92
C ALA A 183 13.04 16.41 -10.45
N ALA A 184 13.95 15.99 -11.31
CA ALA A 184 15.05 15.11 -10.92
C ALA A 184 15.99 15.75 -9.89
N ASN A 185 16.30 17.05 -10.05
CA ASN A 185 17.11 17.80 -9.10
C ASN A 185 16.42 17.92 -7.73
N LEU A 186 15.13 18.26 -7.70
CA LEU A 186 14.35 18.35 -6.45
C LEU A 186 14.31 17.02 -5.70
N LEU A 187 14.20 15.90 -6.41
CA LEU A 187 14.22 14.56 -5.84
C LEU A 187 15.63 14.04 -5.55
N ASN A 188 16.67 14.80 -5.95
CA ASN A 188 18.08 14.42 -5.82
C ASN A 188 18.39 13.04 -6.43
N ILE A 189 17.77 12.70 -7.57
CA ILE A 189 17.95 11.44 -8.28
C ILE A 189 18.88 11.60 -9.48
N LYS A 190 19.51 10.50 -9.91
CA LYS A 190 20.34 10.51 -11.10
C LYS A 190 19.49 10.78 -12.35
N TYR A 191 19.88 11.76 -13.15
CA TYR A 191 19.19 12.13 -14.38
C TYR A 191 20.10 11.94 -15.59
N SER A 192 19.56 11.36 -16.66
CA SER A 192 20.24 11.18 -17.92
C SER A 192 19.33 11.59 -19.08
N ASN A 193 19.93 12.13 -20.13
CA ASN A 193 19.23 12.51 -21.35
C ASN A 193 19.74 11.63 -22.49
N LEU A 194 18.86 10.83 -23.09
CA LEU A 194 19.19 9.89 -24.17
C LEU A 194 18.36 10.21 -25.42
N LYS A 195 18.97 10.76 -26.45
CA LYS A 195 18.31 11.09 -27.72
C LYS A 195 17.89 9.82 -28.45
N ILE A 196 16.58 9.69 -28.72
CA ILE A 196 16.00 8.51 -29.41
C ILE A 196 15.84 8.70 -30.93
N SER A 197 16.19 9.87 -31.48
CA SER A 197 16.00 10.21 -32.90
C SER A 197 16.60 9.17 -33.87
N ALA A 198 17.79 8.66 -33.59
CA ALA A 198 18.42 7.63 -34.43
C ALA A 198 17.66 6.27 -34.40
N VAL A 199 17.15 5.88 -33.25
CA VAL A 199 16.41 4.62 -33.07
C VAL A 199 15.01 4.71 -33.66
N SER A 200 14.34 5.85 -33.51
CA SER A 200 13.02 6.11 -34.07
C SER A 200 12.99 6.04 -35.59
N TYR A 201 13.99 6.62 -36.25
CA TYR A 201 14.14 6.54 -37.73
C TYR A 201 14.32 5.09 -38.20
N THR A 202 15.10 4.28 -37.49
CA THR A 202 15.36 2.88 -37.88
C THR A 202 14.09 2.01 -37.76
N HIS A 203 13.25 2.25 -36.77
CA HIS A 203 11.98 1.49 -36.60
C HIS A 203 10.85 1.96 -37.51
N LEU A 204 10.78 3.27 -37.84
CA LEU A 204 9.77 3.81 -38.74
C LEU A 204 10.07 3.53 -40.21
N THR A 205 11.34 3.24 -40.58
CA THR A 205 11.75 2.95 -41.92
C THR A 205 11.91 1.45 -42.23
N LEU A 206 11.72 0.58 -41.26
CA LEU A 206 11.64 -0.85 -41.54
C LEU A 206 10.38 -1.12 -42.38
N PRO A 207 10.53 -1.68 -43.63
CA PRO A 207 9.37 -2.01 -44.42
C PRO A 207 8.54 -3.05 -43.67
N THR A 208 7.33 -2.69 -43.36
CA THR A 208 6.29 -3.65 -42.95
C THR A 208 6.14 -4.60 -44.14
N ARG A 209 6.79 -5.76 -44.11
CA ARG A 209 6.44 -6.84 -45.01
C ARG A 209 5.03 -7.27 -44.71
N THR A 210 4.09 -6.69 -45.40
CA THR A 210 2.76 -7.28 -45.58
C THR A 210 2.94 -8.62 -46.28
N VAL A 211 3.01 -9.69 -45.52
CA VAL A 211 2.79 -11.02 -46.07
C VAL A 211 1.29 -11.15 -46.20
N VAL A 212 0.77 -10.87 -47.40
CA VAL A 212 -0.57 -11.25 -47.82
C VAL A 212 -0.49 -12.71 -48.25
N TRP A 213 -1.14 -13.59 -47.54
CA TRP A 213 -1.57 -14.91 -47.97
C TRP A 213 -3.07 -15.04 -47.73
#